data_507b33675bd3217d69b10e3b3fa932cf
#
_entry.id   507b33675bd3217d69b10e3b3fa932cf
#
_cell.length_a   1.000
_cell.length_b   1.000
_cell.length_c   1.000
_cell.angle_alpha   90.00
_cell.angle_beta   90.00
_cell.angle_gamma   90.00
#
_symmetry.space_group_name_H-M   'P 1'
#
loop_
_entity.id
_entity.type
_entity.pdbx_description
1 polymer ?
#
loop_
_entity_poly.entity_id
_entity_poly.type
_entity_poly.pdbx_seq_one_letter_code
_entity_poly.pdbx_strand_id
1 'polypeptide(L)'
;MTSYPAGGIVPHYTQGTEFYSHDEAKILAETYYSIGNDLYQSLLPKLQTQTPSQEDIWRLYPAFVNLSFSCEIILKLFYENDHGNIVNGHKLYKDLFNKLSDDSKKIILDLTINAMKGNSDSDYTNEMFISD
;
A
#
# COMPACT_ATOMS: atom_id res chain seq x y z
N MET A 1 -19.83 -9.52 15.75
CA MET A 1 -19.66 -9.01 15.31
C MET A 1 -19.87 -8.19 15.08
N THR A 2 -19.72 -8.01 15.09
CA THR A 2 -19.98 -7.27 14.83
C THR A 2 -20.21 -6.79 14.02
N SER A 3 -20.89 -7.31 13.86
CA SER A 3 -21.00 -6.83 12.67
C SER A 3 -20.95 -5.47 12.64
N TYR A 4 -20.74 -4.99 11.72
CA TYR A 4 -20.63 -3.64 11.65
C TYR A 4 -21.24 -3.24 10.40
N PRO A 5 -21.71 -2.02 10.34
CA PRO A 5 -22.17 -1.47 9.11
C PRO A 5 -21.01 -1.44 8.15
N ALA A 6 -21.32 -1.45 6.90
CA ALA A 6 -20.30 -1.50 5.89
C ALA A 6 -19.23 -0.46 6.10
N GLY A 7 -19.61 0.72 6.51
CA GLY A 7 -18.62 1.77 6.74
C GLY A 7 -17.80 1.54 7.98
N GLY A 8 -18.23 0.63 8.85
CA GLY A 8 -17.50 0.38 10.07
C GLY A 8 -16.38 -0.60 9.93
N ILE A 9 -16.22 -1.17 8.76
CA ILE A 9 -15.21 -2.16 8.54
C ILE A 9 -13.81 -1.63 8.86
N VAL A 10 -13.44 -0.56 8.25
CA VAL A 10 -12.11 0.00 8.45
C VAL A 10 -11.93 0.51 9.87
N PRO A 11 -12.90 1.26 10.44
CA PRO A 11 -12.74 1.68 11.82
C PRO A 11 -12.49 0.55 12.80
N HIS A 12 -13.18 -0.56 12.63
CA HIS A 12 -12.95 -1.69 13.52
C HIS A 12 -11.53 -2.21 13.41
N TYR A 13 -11.04 -2.32 12.20
CA TYR A 13 -9.69 -2.80 12.01
C TYR A 13 -8.68 -1.84 12.62
N THR A 14 -8.88 -0.55 12.42
CA THR A 14 -7.93 0.45 12.91
C THR A 14 -8.01 0.64 14.41
N GLN A 15 -9.07 0.18 15.05
CA GLN A 15 -9.19 0.24 16.50
C GLN A 15 -8.50 -0.91 17.19
N GLY A 16 -7.82 -1.76 16.44
CA GLY A 16 -7.08 -2.83 17.02
C GLY A 16 -7.87 -4.08 17.28
N THR A 17 -9.09 -4.14 16.79
CA THR A 17 -9.87 -5.36 16.93
C THR A 17 -9.61 -6.25 15.75
N GLU A 18 -9.52 -7.52 16.03
CA GLU A 18 -9.40 -8.48 15.00
C GLU A 18 -10.73 -8.75 14.43
N PHE A 19 -10.97 -8.31 13.25
CA PHE A 19 -12.22 -8.64 12.70
C PHE A 19 -12.16 -9.13 11.27
N TYR A 20 -11.04 -8.96 10.63
CA TYR A 20 -10.78 -9.63 9.39
C TYR A 20 -9.84 -10.77 9.65
N SER A 21 -9.99 -11.85 8.91
CA SER A 21 -8.90 -12.80 8.79
C SER A 21 -7.79 -12.14 7.97
N HIS A 22 -6.60 -12.70 8.04
CA HIS A 22 -5.50 -12.19 7.22
C HIS A 22 -5.85 -12.27 5.74
N ASP A 23 -6.59 -13.31 5.33
CA ASP A 23 -6.97 -13.45 3.93
C ASP A 23 -7.91 -12.33 3.50
N GLU A 24 -8.87 -11.98 4.35
CA GLU A 24 -9.77 -10.87 4.05
C GLU A 24 -9.02 -9.55 3.98
N ALA A 25 -8.08 -9.34 4.87
CA ALA A 25 -7.28 -8.13 4.85
C ALA A 25 -6.44 -8.04 3.57
N LYS A 26 -5.90 -9.16 3.12
CA LYS A 26 -5.16 -9.19 1.86
C LYS A 26 -6.05 -8.83 0.67
N ILE A 27 -7.27 -9.35 0.65
CA ILE A 27 -8.21 -9.01 -0.42
C ILE A 27 -8.50 -7.53 -0.44
N LEU A 28 -8.69 -6.93 0.73
CA LEU A 28 -8.92 -5.49 0.81
C LEU A 28 -7.72 -4.70 0.34
N ALA A 29 -6.53 -5.12 0.76
CA ALA A 29 -5.32 -4.43 0.33
C ALA A 29 -5.15 -4.49 -1.18
N GLU A 30 -5.40 -5.65 -1.78
CA GLU A 30 -5.31 -5.80 -3.22
C GLU A 30 -6.36 -4.97 -3.94
N THR A 31 -7.55 -4.88 -3.38
CA THR A 31 -8.62 -4.10 -3.98
C THR A 31 -8.29 -2.61 -3.96
N TYR A 32 -7.85 -2.10 -2.82
CA TYR A 32 -7.45 -0.70 -2.74
C TYR A 32 -6.29 -0.42 -3.69
N TYR A 33 -5.34 -1.34 -3.76
CA TYR A 33 -4.22 -1.19 -4.66
C TYR A 33 -4.68 -1.11 -6.12
N SER A 34 -5.58 -2.01 -6.52
CA SER A 34 -6.06 -2.03 -7.90
C SER A 34 -6.77 -0.73 -8.26
N ILE A 35 -7.63 -0.25 -7.36
CA ILE A 35 -8.35 1.00 -7.61
C ILE A 35 -7.37 2.16 -7.76
N GLY A 36 -6.44 2.28 -6.82
CA GLY A 36 -5.49 3.38 -6.84
C GLY A 36 -4.55 3.30 -8.02
N ASN A 37 -4.05 2.11 -8.31
CA ASN A 37 -3.11 1.92 -9.40
C ASN A 37 -3.77 2.13 -10.76
N ASP A 38 -4.99 1.62 -10.94
CA ASP A 38 -5.69 1.81 -12.22
C ASP A 38 -5.93 3.29 -12.48
N LEU A 39 -6.33 4.02 -11.45
CA LEU A 39 -6.54 5.45 -11.61
C LEU A 39 -5.21 6.16 -11.91
N TYR A 40 -4.16 5.81 -11.16
CA TYR A 40 -2.85 6.41 -11.39
C TYR A 40 -2.36 6.15 -12.80
N GLN A 41 -2.46 4.91 -13.27
CA GLN A 41 -1.99 4.56 -14.61
C GLN A 41 -2.80 5.29 -15.69
N SER A 42 -4.09 5.49 -15.45
CA SER A 42 -4.91 6.22 -16.42
C SER A 42 -4.54 7.70 -16.48
N LEU A 43 -4.01 8.25 -15.39
CA LEU A 43 -3.61 9.64 -15.33
C LEU A 43 -2.20 9.89 -15.85
N LEU A 44 -1.37 8.87 -15.81
CA LEU A 44 0.06 9.04 -16.09
C LEU A 44 0.35 9.70 -17.45
N PRO A 45 -0.26 9.25 -18.57
CA PRO A 45 0.00 9.91 -19.85
C PRO A 45 -0.40 11.39 -19.85
N LYS A 46 -1.46 11.73 -19.12
CA LYS A 46 -1.94 13.11 -19.06
C LYS A 46 -1.02 13.98 -18.24
N LEU A 47 -0.43 13.41 -17.18
CA LEU A 47 0.47 14.14 -16.31
C LEU A 47 1.84 14.35 -16.95
N GLN A 48 2.18 13.54 -17.92
CA GLN A 48 3.46 13.65 -18.61
C GLN A 48 3.44 14.70 -19.72
N THR A 49 2.30 15.36 -19.95
CA THR A 49 2.25 16.45 -20.90
C THR A 49 2.90 17.69 -20.27
N GLN A 50 3.22 18.67 -21.08
CA GLN A 50 3.85 19.90 -20.60
C GLN A 50 2.94 20.70 -19.68
N THR A 51 1.64 20.61 -19.94
CA THR A 51 0.67 21.38 -19.15
C THR A 51 -0.49 20.48 -18.75
N PRO A 52 -0.29 19.66 -17.74
CA PRO A 52 -1.40 18.83 -17.26
C PRO A 52 -2.52 19.71 -16.72
N SER A 53 -3.76 19.28 -16.91
CA SER A 53 -4.90 20.03 -16.43
C SER A 53 -4.96 19.98 -14.90
N GLN A 54 -5.57 21.02 -14.33
CA GLN A 54 -5.77 21.08 -12.90
C GLN A 54 -6.61 19.89 -12.43
N GLU A 55 -7.60 19.53 -13.22
CA GLU A 55 -8.48 18.41 -12.89
C GLU A 55 -7.70 17.10 -12.80
N ASP A 56 -6.78 16.86 -13.74
CA ASP A 56 -5.98 15.64 -13.71
C ASP A 56 -5.07 15.60 -12.50
N ILE A 57 -4.53 16.74 -12.10
CA ILE A 57 -3.71 16.82 -10.90
C ILE A 57 -4.54 16.48 -9.67
N TRP A 58 -5.76 17.00 -9.57
CA TRP A 58 -6.62 16.73 -8.43
C TRP A 58 -7.01 15.25 -8.34
N ARG A 59 -7.10 14.57 -9.47
CA ARG A 59 -7.44 13.14 -9.48
C ARG A 59 -6.33 12.27 -8.92
N LEU A 60 -5.14 12.81 -8.73
CA LEU A 60 -4.07 12.07 -8.05
C LEU A 60 -4.41 11.80 -6.59
N TYR A 61 -5.17 12.67 -5.96
CA TYR A 61 -5.48 12.48 -4.56
C TYR A 61 -6.21 11.17 -4.27
N PRO A 62 -7.34 10.87 -4.94
CA PRO A 62 -7.98 9.58 -4.69
C PRO A 62 -7.12 8.40 -5.10
N ALA A 63 -6.26 8.55 -6.11
CA ALA A 63 -5.34 7.48 -6.45
C ALA A 63 -4.40 7.18 -5.29
N PHE A 64 -3.78 8.23 -4.74
CA PHE A 64 -2.84 8.06 -3.64
C PHE A 64 -3.52 7.64 -2.34
N VAL A 65 -4.75 8.11 -2.10
CA VAL A 65 -5.49 7.68 -0.91
C VAL A 65 -5.71 6.18 -0.94
N ASN A 66 -6.12 5.64 -2.08
CA ASN A 66 -6.35 4.20 -2.19
C ASN A 66 -5.05 3.42 -2.08
N LEU A 67 -3.98 3.90 -2.68
CA LEU A 67 -2.67 3.26 -2.55
C LEU A 67 -2.18 3.28 -1.11
N SER A 68 -2.43 4.38 -0.40
CA SER A 68 -2.04 4.50 1.01
C SER A 68 -2.80 3.54 1.89
N PHE A 69 -4.10 3.36 1.66
CA PHE A 69 -4.88 2.39 2.40
C PHE A 69 -4.34 0.99 2.18
N SER A 70 -4.01 0.65 0.94
CA SER A 70 -3.43 -0.64 0.64
C SER A 70 -2.13 -0.85 1.42
N CYS A 71 -1.26 0.15 1.39
CA CYS A 71 0.01 0.09 2.12
C CYS A 71 -0.21 -0.08 3.62
N GLU A 72 -1.14 0.67 4.17
CA GLU A 72 -1.39 0.59 5.60
C GLU A 72 -1.84 -0.80 6.02
N ILE A 73 -2.74 -1.41 5.26
CA ILE A 73 -3.22 -2.75 5.59
C ILE A 73 -2.08 -3.76 5.51
N ILE A 74 -1.27 -3.69 4.47
CA ILE A 74 -0.16 -4.61 4.31
C ILE A 74 0.86 -4.45 5.43
N LEU A 75 1.21 -3.22 5.77
CA LEU A 75 2.16 -2.96 6.85
C LEU A 75 1.63 -3.44 8.19
N LYS A 76 0.33 -3.30 8.42
CA LYS A 76 -0.28 -3.80 9.65
C LYS A 76 -0.24 -5.32 9.71
N LEU A 77 -0.41 -5.99 8.59
CA LEU A 77 -0.29 -7.44 8.56
C LEU A 77 1.14 -7.88 8.90
N PHE A 78 2.14 -7.20 8.35
CA PHE A 78 3.52 -7.49 8.71
C PHE A 78 3.78 -7.21 10.18
N TYR A 79 3.24 -6.11 10.69
CA TYR A 79 3.42 -5.76 12.10
C TYR A 79 2.82 -6.84 13.01
N GLU A 80 1.60 -7.28 12.71
CA GLU A 80 0.97 -8.32 13.51
C GLU A 80 1.77 -9.60 13.48
N ASN A 81 2.32 -9.94 12.33
CA ASN A 81 3.14 -11.13 12.22
C ASN A 81 4.43 -11.01 13.04
N ASP A 82 5.05 -9.84 13.06
CA ASP A 82 6.29 -9.62 13.80
C ASP A 82 6.07 -9.55 15.29
N HIS A 83 5.00 -8.91 15.74
CA HIS A 83 4.82 -8.58 17.15
C HIS A 83 3.74 -9.37 17.85
N GLY A 84 2.90 -10.07 17.11
CA GLY A 84 1.82 -10.88 17.70
C GLY A 84 0.67 -10.05 18.22
N ASN A 85 0.63 -8.77 17.95
CA ASN A 85 -0.48 -7.93 18.39
C ASN A 85 -0.73 -6.85 17.36
N ILE A 86 -1.85 -6.15 17.54
CA ILE A 86 -2.30 -5.14 16.59
C ILE A 86 -1.65 -3.81 16.91
N VAL A 87 -1.25 -3.09 15.87
CA VAL A 87 -0.59 -1.81 16.04
C VAL A 87 -1.62 -0.72 16.34
N ASN A 88 -1.20 0.28 17.11
CA ASN A 88 -2.06 1.40 17.47
C ASN A 88 -1.75 2.68 16.72
N GLY A 89 -1.21 2.61 15.54
CA GLY A 89 -0.87 3.80 14.79
C GLY A 89 -1.21 3.65 13.34
N HIS A 90 -1.14 4.76 12.61
CA HIS A 90 -1.52 4.79 11.20
C HIS A 90 -0.47 5.42 10.32
N LYS A 91 0.59 5.97 10.88
CA LYS A 91 1.63 6.60 10.08
C LYS A 91 2.48 5.53 9.44
N LEU A 92 2.47 5.48 8.12
CA LEU A 92 3.05 4.38 7.38
C LEU A 92 4.50 4.10 7.73
N TYR A 93 5.31 5.13 7.86
CA TYR A 93 6.71 4.92 8.19
C TYR A 93 6.93 4.82 9.69
N LYS A 94 6.51 5.83 10.43
CA LYS A 94 6.85 5.96 11.84
C LYS A 94 6.20 4.88 12.70
N ASP A 95 4.90 4.65 12.49
CA ASP A 95 4.15 3.73 13.34
C ASP A 95 4.20 2.30 12.83
N LEU A 96 4.41 2.10 11.55
CA LEU A 96 4.29 0.80 10.93
C LEU A 96 5.64 0.30 10.41
N PHE A 97 6.09 0.80 9.27
CA PHE A 97 7.29 0.24 8.64
C PHE A 97 8.50 0.28 9.55
N ASN A 98 8.73 1.40 10.21
CA ASN A 98 9.92 1.57 11.03
C ASN A 98 9.96 0.60 12.22
N LYS A 99 8.81 0.08 12.62
CA LYS A 99 8.72 -0.84 13.75
C LYS A 99 8.72 -2.31 13.33
N LEU A 100 8.83 -2.59 12.06
CA LEU A 100 8.90 -3.97 11.59
C LEU A 100 10.27 -4.57 11.88
N SER A 101 10.33 -5.88 11.87
CA SER A 101 11.60 -6.59 12.00
C SER A 101 12.46 -6.33 10.76
N ASP A 102 13.76 -6.56 10.90
CA ASP A 102 14.66 -6.41 9.76
C ASP A 102 14.30 -7.39 8.64
N ASP A 103 13.86 -8.59 9.00
CA ASP A 103 13.45 -9.58 8.02
C ASP A 103 12.23 -9.09 7.23
N SER A 104 11.23 -8.53 7.91
CA SER A 104 10.05 -8.01 7.25
C SER A 104 10.40 -6.84 6.35
N LYS A 105 11.26 -5.93 6.82
CA LYS A 105 11.69 -4.80 6.00
C LYS A 105 12.40 -5.29 4.74
N LYS A 106 13.21 -6.33 4.88
CA LYS A 106 13.91 -6.88 3.72
C LYS A 106 12.95 -7.49 2.72
N ILE A 107 11.95 -8.21 3.19
CA ILE A 107 10.94 -8.81 2.32
C ILE A 107 10.22 -7.71 1.53
N ILE A 108 9.82 -6.65 2.21
CA ILE A 108 9.12 -5.54 1.56
C ILE A 108 10.00 -4.89 0.52
N LEU A 109 11.26 -4.65 0.84
CA LEU A 109 12.20 -4.06 -0.11
C LEU A 109 12.40 -4.95 -1.32
N ASP A 110 12.59 -6.25 -1.10
CA ASP A 110 12.78 -7.19 -2.19
C ASP A 110 11.56 -7.24 -3.11
N LEU A 111 10.36 -7.27 -2.51
CA LEU A 111 9.12 -7.26 -3.29
C LEU A 111 8.98 -5.97 -4.09
N THR A 112 9.35 -4.85 -3.49
CA THR A 112 9.28 -3.55 -4.16
C THR A 112 10.23 -3.51 -5.35
N ILE A 113 11.45 -3.97 -5.16
CA ILE A 113 12.44 -4.02 -6.24
C ILE A 113 11.96 -4.93 -7.36
N ASN A 114 11.42 -6.10 -7.02
CA ASN A 114 10.92 -7.02 -8.03
C ASN A 114 9.74 -6.42 -8.80
N ALA A 115 8.85 -5.71 -8.11
CA ALA A 115 7.73 -5.07 -8.78
C ALA A 115 8.22 -3.99 -9.74
N MET A 116 9.22 -3.24 -9.34
CA MET A 116 9.80 -2.20 -10.20
C MET A 116 10.44 -2.82 -11.43
N LYS A 117 11.13 -3.94 -11.27
CA LYS A 117 11.73 -4.65 -12.40
C LYS A 117 10.66 -5.18 -13.35
N GLY A 118 9.58 -5.75 -12.77
CA GLY A 118 8.51 -6.29 -13.57
C GLY A 118 7.73 -5.23 -14.34
N ASN A 119 7.71 -4.02 -13.83
CA ASN A 119 6.99 -2.93 -14.45
C ASN A 119 7.85 -2.10 -15.40
N SER A 120 9.11 -2.43 -15.49
CA SER A 120 10.03 -1.67 -16.32
C SER A 120 10.67 -2.59 -17.35
N ASP A 121 10.63 -2.18 -18.58
CA ASP A 121 11.32 -2.89 -19.64
C ASP A 121 12.77 -2.49 -19.73
N SER A 122 13.24 -1.72 -18.79
CA SER A 122 14.55 -1.15 -18.95
C SER A 122 15.57 -1.87 -18.09
N ASP A 123 16.66 -2.24 -18.72
CA ASP A 123 17.81 -2.80 -18.02
C ASP A 123 18.36 -1.83 -17.01
N TYR A 124 18.14 -0.57 -17.24
CA TYR A 124 18.49 0.49 -16.35
C TYR A 124 17.94 0.27 -14.94
N THR A 125 16.67 -0.13 -14.83
CA THR A 125 16.08 -0.42 -13.53
C THR A 125 16.80 -1.58 -12.86
N ASN A 126 17.10 -2.61 -13.63
CA ASN A 126 17.83 -3.75 -13.08
C ASN A 126 19.18 -3.32 -12.55
N GLU A 127 19.89 -2.51 -13.28
CA GLU A 127 21.19 -2.04 -12.84
C GLU A 127 21.10 -1.19 -11.59
N MET A 128 20.09 -0.35 -11.49
CA MET A 128 19.93 0.53 -10.34
C MET A 128 19.64 -0.21 -9.05
N PHE A 129 18.87 -1.28 -9.14
CA PHE A 129 18.37 -1.92 -7.92
C PHE A 129 18.96 -3.29 -7.65
N ILE A 130 19.71 -3.85 -8.56
CA ILE A 130 20.26 -5.17 -8.40
C ILE A 130 21.75 -5.18 -8.22
N SER A 131 22.44 -4.22 -8.81
CA SER A 131 23.88 -4.21 -8.82
C SER A 131 24.49 -3.93 -7.46
N ASP A 132 23.69 -3.64 -6.49
CA ASP A 132 24.16 -3.52 -5.14
C ASP A 132 24.22 -4.87 -4.46
#